data_6124e68d8a08cd6d19143d573cbdb81c
#
_entry.id   6124e68d8a08cd6d19143d573cbdb81c
#
_cell.length_a   1.000
_cell.length_b   1.000
_cell.length_c   1.000
_cell.angle_alpha   90.00
_cell.angle_beta   90.00
_cell.angle_gamma   90.00
#
_symmetry.space_group_name_H-M   'P 1'
#
loop_
_entity.id
_entity.type
_entity.pdbx_description
1 polymer ?
#
loop_
_entity_poly.entity_id
_entity_poly.type
_entity_poly.pdbx_seq_one_letter_code
_entity_poly.pdbx_strand_id
1 'polypeptide(L)'
;ASAYPSELSGGMQQRVGLARALATDADILLMDEAFSALDPLIRREMQDQLLDLHEELGKTIVFITHDLNEAMRIGDRIAVMKDGRIVQVGTAEDILQDPANDYVASFVQDVDRSRVLTASSVMEPPVATLGPHEGPRAAMRIMREHQLSGIYAVGPQRRLRGAVLDDAATNAARRGTPIEDILLKDFPRVQPDAPLVELFAPAAESPI
;
A
#
# COMPACT_ATOMS: atom_id res chain seq x y z
N ALA A 1 17.49 -35.16 11.70
CA ALA A 1 16.12 -35.17 12.21
C ALA A 1 15.86 -36.50 12.90
N SER A 2 15.83 -36.51 14.24
CA SER A 2 15.65 -37.72 15.06
C SER A 2 14.49 -37.57 16.06
N ALA A 3 13.70 -36.49 15.96
CA ALA A 3 12.56 -36.26 16.85
C ALA A 3 11.25 -36.77 16.22
N TYR A 4 10.39 -37.39 17.03
CA TYR A 4 9.04 -37.78 16.62
C TYR A 4 8.09 -36.57 16.66
N PRO A 5 6.98 -36.56 15.88
CA PRO A 5 6.02 -35.48 15.88
C PRO A 5 5.50 -35.05 17.25
N SER A 6 5.33 -35.99 18.18
CA SER A 6 4.90 -35.76 19.56
C SER A 6 5.93 -35.03 20.44
N GLU A 7 7.19 -34.96 20.00
CA GLU A 7 8.29 -34.28 20.68
C GLU A 7 8.49 -32.85 20.17
N LEU A 8 7.76 -32.45 19.13
CA LEU A 8 7.84 -31.14 18.50
C LEU A 8 6.82 -30.18 19.12
N SER A 9 7.23 -28.92 19.29
CA SER A 9 6.28 -27.86 19.64
C SER A 9 5.26 -27.67 18.50
N GLY A 10 4.09 -27.08 18.79
CA GLY A 10 3.07 -26.80 17.78
C GLY A 10 3.62 -26.05 16.57
N GLY A 11 4.44 -25.02 16.80
CA GLY A 11 5.11 -24.28 15.72
C GLY A 11 6.08 -25.14 14.89
N MET A 12 6.83 -26.06 15.52
CA MET A 12 7.70 -26.98 14.80
C MET A 12 6.90 -27.96 13.96
N GLN A 13 5.75 -28.45 14.48
CA GLN A 13 4.85 -29.31 13.72
C GLN A 13 4.28 -28.62 12.49
N GLN A 14 3.89 -27.34 12.61
CA GLN A 14 3.39 -26.55 11.48
C GLN A 14 4.49 -26.29 10.43
N ARG A 15 5.71 -25.93 10.83
CA ARG A 15 6.86 -25.82 9.89
C ARG A 15 7.14 -27.13 9.14
N VAL A 16 7.09 -28.25 9.84
CA VAL A 16 7.24 -29.58 9.21
C VAL A 16 6.07 -29.86 8.25
N GLY A 17 4.84 -29.48 8.63
CA GLY A 17 3.66 -29.59 7.77
C GLY A 17 3.80 -28.79 6.49
N LEU A 18 4.23 -27.54 6.59
CA LEU A 18 4.51 -26.67 5.45
C LEU A 18 5.60 -27.25 4.55
N ALA A 19 6.74 -27.65 5.12
CA ALA A 19 7.82 -28.29 4.37
C ALA A 19 7.36 -29.56 3.64
N ARG A 20 6.51 -30.37 4.26
CA ARG A 20 5.92 -31.56 3.63
C ARG A 20 5.00 -31.20 2.47
N ALA A 21 4.14 -30.18 2.62
CA ALA A 21 3.25 -29.71 1.56
C ALA A 21 4.06 -29.22 0.35
N LEU A 22 5.10 -28.42 0.59
CA LEU A 22 5.99 -27.93 -0.47
C LEU A 22 6.78 -29.03 -1.16
N ALA A 23 7.20 -30.06 -0.41
CA ALA A 23 7.95 -31.20 -0.97
C ALA A 23 7.13 -32.11 -1.91
N THR A 24 5.81 -31.93 -1.98
CA THR A 24 4.94 -32.67 -2.93
C THR A 24 5.01 -32.13 -4.35
N ASP A 25 5.59 -30.95 -4.54
CA ASP A 25 5.66 -30.22 -5.81
C ASP A 25 4.30 -30.01 -6.50
N ALA A 26 3.24 -29.92 -5.71
CA ALA A 26 1.89 -29.68 -6.22
C ALA A 26 1.76 -28.27 -6.80
N ASP A 27 0.97 -28.11 -7.87
CA ASP A 27 0.69 -26.80 -8.49
C ASP A 27 -0.22 -25.94 -7.61
N ILE A 28 -1.07 -26.56 -6.80
CA ILE A 28 -2.00 -25.90 -5.88
C ILE A 28 -1.78 -26.43 -4.47
N LEU A 29 -1.55 -25.51 -3.55
CA LEU A 29 -1.41 -25.78 -2.12
C LEU A 29 -2.68 -25.35 -1.38
N LEU A 30 -3.25 -26.27 -0.59
CA LEU A 30 -4.40 -25.98 0.26
C LEU A 30 -3.93 -25.87 1.71
N MET A 31 -4.15 -24.73 2.34
CA MET A 31 -3.75 -24.44 3.72
C MET A 31 -4.98 -24.04 4.52
N ASP A 32 -5.30 -24.80 5.55
CA ASP A 32 -6.42 -24.56 6.44
C ASP A 32 -5.88 -24.14 7.82
N GLU A 33 -6.08 -22.87 8.18
CA GLU A 33 -5.62 -22.26 9.44
C GLU A 33 -4.16 -22.57 9.81
N ALA A 34 -3.27 -22.55 8.80
CA ALA A 34 -1.90 -23.04 8.93
C ALA A 34 -1.07 -22.35 10.03
N PHE A 35 -1.45 -21.15 10.47
CA PHE A 35 -0.71 -20.35 11.46
C PHE A 35 -1.49 -20.09 12.76
N SER A 36 -2.68 -20.66 12.91
CA SER A 36 -3.59 -20.37 14.05
C SER A 36 -2.99 -20.73 15.42
N ALA A 37 -2.18 -21.80 15.50
CA ALA A 37 -1.55 -22.27 16.74
C ALA A 37 -0.20 -21.58 17.08
N LEU A 38 0.22 -20.58 16.30
CA LEU A 38 1.49 -19.87 16.53
C LEU A 38 1.28 -18.62 17.37
N ASP A 39 2.28 -18.27 18.18
CA ASP A 39 2.35 -16.95 18.81
C ASP A 39 2.51 -15.84 17.77
N PRO A 40 2.13 -14.59 18.08
CA PRO A 40 2.08 -13.51 17.09
C PRO A 40 3.42 -13.22 16.38
N LEU A 41 4.55 -13.38 17.06
CA LEU A 41 5.86 -13.11 16.48
C LEU A 41 6.23 -14.19 15.46
N ILE A 42 6.15 -15.45 15.87
CA ILE A 42 6.45 -16.60 15.00
C ILE A 42 5.46 -16.68 13.82
N ARG A 43 4.18 -16.34 14.07
CA ARG A 43 3.17 -16.27 13.00
C ARG A 43 3.61 -15.29 11.92
N ARG A 44 4.06 -14.11 12.30
CA ARG A 44 4.53 -13.09 11.36
C ARG A 44 5.73 -13.55 10.54
N GLU A 45 6.72 -14.17 11.20
CA GLU A 45 7.88 -14.75 10.50
C GLU A 45 7.48 -15.83 9.49
N MET A 46 6.50 -16.68 9.85
CA MET A 46 6.00 -17.73 8.96
C MET A 46 5.21 -17.19 7.78
N GLN A 47 4.46 -16.12 7.99
CA GLN A 47 3.76 -15.42 6.91
C GLN A 47 4.75 -14.81 5.92
N ASP A 48 5.82 -14.16 6.41
CA ASP A 48 6.88 -13.60 5.56
C ASP A 48 7.56 -14.70 4.73
N GLN A 49 7.93 -15.81 5.38
CA GLN A 49 8.51 -16.97 4.69
C GLN A 49 7.56 -17.58 3.64
N LEU A 50 6.25 -17.57 3.88
CA LEU A 50 5.27 -18.04 2.90
C LEU A 50 5.20 -17.13 1.69
N LEU A 51 5.24 -15.80 1.88
CA LEU A 51 5.26 -14.81 0.80
C LEU A 51 6.53 -14.96 -0.05
N ASP A 52 7.70 -15.03 0.59
CA ASP A 52 8.98 -15.26 -0.11
C ASP A 52 8.95 -16.54 -0.95
N LEU A 53 8.43 -17.63 -0.39
CA LEU A 53 8.28 -18.91 -1.09
C LEU A 53 7.26 -18.83 -2.23
N HIS A 54 6.18 -18.08 -2.05
CA HIS A 54 5.18 -17.89 -3.11
C HIS A 54 5.78 -17.17 -4.31
N GLU A 55 6.55 -16.08 -4.07
CA GLU A 55 7.26 -15.36 -5.13
C GLU A 55 8.30 -16.25 -5.85
N GLU A 56 9.06 -17.06 -5.09
CA GLU A 56 10.10 -17.94 -5.66
C GLU A 56 9.52 -19.08 -6.47
N LEU A 57 8.46 -19.73 -5.97
CA LEU A 57 7.92 -20.96 -6.54
C LEU A 57 6.79 -20.74 -7.55
N GLY A 58 6.11 -19.57 -7.53
CA GLY A 58 4.99 -19.24 -8.40
C GLY A 58 3.79 -20.21 -8.28
N LYS A 59 3.61 -20.84 -7.11
CA LYS A 59 2.54 -21.80 -6.86
C LYS A 59 1.24 -21.11 -6.49
N THR A 60 0.12 -21.68 -6.85
CA THR A 60 -1.20 -21.21 -6.38
C THR A 60 -1.46 -21.71 -4.96
N ILE A 61 -1.76 -20.78 -4.05
CA ILE A 61 -2.06 -21.12 -2.65
C ILE A 61 -3.52 -20.74 -2.36
N VAL A 62 -4.30 -21.69 -1.89
CA VAL A 62 -5.62 -21.44 -1.30
C VAL A 62 -5.46 -21.50 0.22
N PHE A 63 -5.56 -20.33 0.85
CA PHE A 63 -5.32 -20.16 2.27
C PHE A 63 -6.62 -19.85 3.01
N ILE A 64 -6.99 -20.66 3.98
CA ILE A 64 -8.18 -20.48 4.82
C ILE A 64 -7.72 -19.93 6.17
N THR A 65 -8.32 -18.81 6.58
CA THR A 65 -8.10 -18.19 7.88
C THR A 65 -9.37 -17.51 8.39
N HIS A 66 -9.50 -17.38 9.70
CA HIS A 66 -10.50 -16.52 10.33
C HIS A 66 -9.93 -15.14 10.72
N ASP A 67 -8.62 -14.93 10.56
CA ASP A 67 -7.96 -13.65 10.84
C ASP A 67 -7.91 -12.80 9.56
N LEU A 68 -8.69 -11.74 9.54
CA LEU A 68 -8.79 -10.84 8.40
C LEU A 68 -7.47 -10.11 8.10
N ASN A 69 -6.69 -9.74 9.12
CA ASN A 69 -5.39 -9.10 8.92
C ASN A 69 -4.41 -10.07 8.24
N GLU A 70 -4.49 -11.35 8.59
CA GLU A 70 -3.73 -12.39 7.92
C GLU A 70 -4.14 -12.53 6.44
N ALA A 71 -5.45 -12.61 6.17
CA ALA A 71 -5.96 -12.67 4.79
C ALA A 71 -5.53 -11.46 3.96
N MET A 72 -5.60 -10.25 4.52
CA MET A 72 -5.20 -9.01 3.84
C MET A 72 -3.71 -8.88 3.61
N ARG A 73 -2.89 -9.54 4.43
CA ARG A 73 -1.44 -9.53 4.29
C ARG A 73 -0.92 -10.52 3.25
N ILE A 74 -1.53 -11.71 3.19
CA ILE A 74 -1.03 -12.84 2.40
C ILE A 74 -1.73 -12.91 1.03
N GLY A 75 -3.02 -12.58 0.97
CA GLY A 75 -3.85 -12.87 -0.18
C GLY A 75 -3.80 -11.82 -1.28
N ASP A 76 -3.44 -12.19 -2.49
CA ASP A 76 -3.67 -11.37 -3.70
C ASP A 76 -5.16 -11.14 -3.92
N ARG A 77 -5.97 -12.18 -3.61
CA ARG A 77 -7.44 -12.10 -3.65
C ARG A 77 -8.03 -12.75 -2.41
N ILE A 78 -9.05 -12.11 -1.86
CA ILE A 78 -9.73 -12.54 -0.64
C ILE A 78 -11.18 -12.89 -0.99
N ALA A 79 -11.63 -14.07 -0.55
CA ALA A 79 -13.02 -14.49 -0.61
C ALA A 79 -13.61 -14.45 0.80
N VAL A 80 -14.50 -13.50 1.06
CA VAL A 80 -15.24 -13.44 2.33
C VAL A 80 -16.41 -14.40 2.28
N MET A 81 -16.52 -15.26 3.29
CA MET A 81 -17.56 -16.28 3.39
C MET A 81 -18.49 -16.02 4.56
N LYS A 82 -19.78 -16.30 4.37
CA LYS A 82 -20.80 -16.32 5.41
C LYS A 82 -21.76 -17.47 5.17
N ASP A 83 -22.07 -18.23 6.21
CA ASP A 83 -23.04 -19.35 6.15
C ASP A 83 -22.77 -20.33 5.00
N GLY A 84 -21.48 -20.65 4.77
CA GLY A 84 -21.05 -21.56 3.70
C GLY A 84 -21.13 -21.01 2.27
N ARG A 85 -21.35 -19.69 2.12
CA ARG A 85 -21.43 -19.01 0.82
C ARG A 85 -20.41 -17.91 0.71
N ILE A 86 -19.85 -17.74 -0.48
CA ILE A 86 -19.01 -16.58 -0.78
C ILE A 86 -19.93 -15.36 -0.92
N VAL A 87 -19.65 -14.30 -0.15
CA VAL A 87 -20.42 -13.06 -0.14
C VAL A 87 -19.69 -11.92 -0.89
N GLN A 88 -18.37 -11.98 -0.95
CA GLN A 88 -17.55 -11.04 -1.74
C GLN A 88 -16.23 -11.69 -2.10
N VAL A 89 -15.68 -11.35 -3.28
CA VAL A 89 -14.33 -11.69 -3.69
C VAL A 89 -13.68 -10.46 -4.29
N GLY A 90 -12.49 -10.11 -3.82
CA GLY A 90 -11.74 -8.94 -4.31
C GLY A 90 -10.33 -8.91 -3.76
N THR A 91 -9.60 -7.85 -4.08
CA THR A 91 -8.35 -7.50 -3.40
C THR A 91 -8.64 -7.02 -1.98
N ALA A 92 -7.62 -6.92 -1.14
CA ALA A 92 -7.77 -6.31 0.18
C ALA A 92 -8.34 -4.88 0.09
N GLU A 93 -7.92 -4.12 -0.90
CA GLU A 93 -8.41 -2.77 -1.18
C GLU A 93 -9.89 -2.75 -1.56
N ASP A 94 -10.33 -3.61 -2.50
CA ASP A 94 -11.74 -3.71 -2.90
C ASP A 94 -12.66 -3.99 -1.70
N ILE A 95 -12.24 -4.91 -0.81
CA ILE A 95 -13.03 -5.31 0.35
C ILE A 95 -13.13 -4.19 1.40
N LEU A 96 -12.05 -3.39 1.54
CA LEU A 96 -12.03 -2.26 2.48
C LEU A 96 -12.77 -1.02 1.98
N GLN A 97 -12.71 -0.74 0.66
CA GLN A 97 -13.29 0.46 0.07
C GLN A 97 -14.75 0.29 -0.33
N ASP A 98 -15.12 -0.89 -0.86
CA ASP A 98 -16.47 -1.19 -1.36
C ASP A 98 -16.99 -2.51 -0.79
N PRO A 99 -17.32 -2.57 0.51
CA PRO A 99 -17.87 -3.77 1.12
C PRO A 99 -19.26 -4.08 0.54
N ALA A 100 -19.44 -5.30 0.03
CA ALA A 100 -20.66 -5.72 -0.68
C ALA A 100 -21.94 -5.70 0.16
N ASN A 101 -21.84 -5.71 1.48
CA ASN A 101 -22.98 -5.65 2.40
C ASN A 101 -22.53 -5.30 3.84
N ASP A 102 -23.50 -5.05 4.73
CA ASP A 102 -23.26 -4.68 6.14
C ASP A 102 -22.42 -5.72 6.91
N TYR A 103 -22.53 -7.00 6.54
CA TYR A 103 -21.72 -8.04 7.18
C TYR A 103 -20.24 -7.85 6.84
N VAL A 104 -19.90 -7.65 5.57
CA VAL A 104 -18.51 -7.38 5.15
C VAL A 104 -18.03 -6.06 5.73
N ALA A 105 -18.87 -5.01 5.72
CA ALA A 105 -18.53 -3.72 6.32
C ALA A 105 -18.19 -3.85 7.82
N SER A 106 -18.99 -4.60 8.57
CA SER A 106 -18.72 -4.87 9.99
C SER A 106 -17.45 -5.71 10.19
N PHE A 107 -17.20 -6.67 9.28
CA PHE A 107 -16.05 -7.56 9.36
C PHE A 107 -14.72 -6.82 9.14
N VAL A 108 -14.71 -5.77 8.31
CA VAL A 108 -13.51 -4.96 8.02
C VAL A 108 -13.37 -3.72 8.92
N GLN A 109 -14.31 -3.48 9.84
CA GLN A 109 -14.35 -2.25 10.63
C GLN A 109 -13.09 -2.04 11.49
N ASP A 110 -12.53 -3.12 12.03
CA ASP A 110 -11.38 -3.09 12.95
C ASP A 110 -10.01 -3.23 12.23
N VAL A 111 -10.02 -3.25 10.89
CA VAL A 111 -8.77 -3.37 10.11
C VAL A 111 -8.04 -2.03 10.09
N ASP A 112 -6.73 -2.08 10.36
CA ASP A 112 -5.85 -0.93 10.17
C ASP A 112 -5.63 -0.66 8.68
N ARG A 113 -6.48 0.20 8.12
CA ARG A 113 -6.49 0.56 6.71
C ARG A 113 -5.16 1.15 6.24
N SER A 114 -4.39 1.78 7.12
CA SER A 114 -3.11 2.40 6.76
C SER A 114 -2.06 1.40 6.32
N ARG A 115 -2.21 0.13 6.69
CA ARG A 115 -1.30 -0.97 6.33
C ARG A 115 -1.67 -1.69 5.05
N VAL A 116 -2.92 -1.54 4.62
CA VAL A 116 -3.47 -2.22 3.44
C VAL A 116 -3.53 -1.28 2.24
N LEU A 117 -3.96 -0.03 2.48
CA LEU A 117 -4.06 0.97 1.43
C LEU A 117 -2.67 1.49 1.03
N THR A 118 -2.54 1.82 -0.25
CA THR A 118 -1.33 2.40 -0.84
C THR A 118 -1.50 3.88 -1.16
N ALA A 119 -0.43 4.55 -1.54
CA ALA A 119 -0.50 5.93 -2.00
C ALA A 119 -1.48 6.09 -3.17
N SER A 120 -1.50 5.14 -4.12
CA SER A 120 -2.42 5.14 -5.27
C SER A 120 -3.89 5.07 -4.87
N SER A 121 -4.21 4.43 -3.74
CA SER A 121 -5.59 4.31 -3.24
C SER A 121 -6.18 5.63 -2.72
N VAL A 122 -5.32 6.57 -2.34
CA VAL A 122 -5.73 7.84 -1.68
C VAL A 122 -5.27 9.08 -2.43
N MET A 123 -4.37 8.94 -3.42
CA MET A 123 -3.88 10.08 -4.18
C MET A 123 -4.98 10.65 -5.08
N GLU A 124 -5.04 11.97 -5.12
CA GLU A 124 -5.91 12.71 -6.02
C GLU A 124 -5.07 13.48 -7.06
N PRO A 125 -5.62 13.73 -8.25
CA PRO A 125 -4.99 14.64 -9.20
C PRO A 125 -4.78 16.00 -8.56
N PRO A 126 -3.63 16.67 -8.78
CA PRO A 126 -3.41 18.01 -8.25
C PRO A 126 -4.46 18.98 -8.82
N VAL A 127 -5.00 19.86 -7.97
CA VAL A 127 -6.01 20.88 -8.32
C VAL A 127 -5.57 21.70 -9.51
N ALA A 128 -4.29 22.10 -9.51
CA ALA A 128 -3.67 22.81 -10.63
C ALA A 128 -2.18 22.48 -10.71
N THR A 129 -1.60 22.61 -11.91
CA THR A 129 -0.16 22.49 -12.15
C THR A 129 0.35 23.63 -13.02
N LEU A 130 1.61 24.00 -12.82
CA LEU A 130 2.31 24.98 -13.66
C LEU A 130 2.93 24.24 -14.87
N GLY A 131 2.55 24.67 -16.06
CA GLY A 131 3.03 24.10 -17.32
C GLY A 131 4.50 24.43 -17.65
N PRO A 132 5.09 23.76 -18.66
CA PRO A 132 6.52 23.85 -18.96
C PRO A 132 6.99 25.21 -19.47
N HIS A 133 6.10 26.05 -19.96
CA HIS A 133 6.40 27.39 -20.53
C HIS A 133 5.82 28.53 -19.69
N GLU A 134 5.28 28.23 -18.52
CA GLU A 134 4.69 29.22 -17.62
C GLU A 134 5.72 29.71 -16.60
N GLY A 135 5.72 31.02 -16.38
CA GLY A 135 6.65 31.68 -15.49
C GLY A 135 6.03 32.06 -14.12
N PRO A 136 6.78 32.78 -13.25
CA PRO A 136 6.35 33.12 -11.90
C PRO A 136 5.01 33.87 -11.83
N ARG A 137 4.71 34.71 -12.81
CA ARG A 137 3.42 35.44 -12.86
C ARG A 137 2.23 34.54 -13.09
N ALA A 138 2.41 33.47 -13.93
CA ALA A 138 1.38 32.46 -14.14
C ALA A 138 1.18 31.62 -12.88
N ALA A 139 2.25 31.22 -12.21
CA ALA A 139 2.21 30.51 -10.95
C ALA A 139 1.39 31.27 -9.88
N MET A 140 1.69 32.56 -9.67
CA MET A 140 0.95 33.42 -8.75
C MET A 140 -0.54 33.52 -9.11
N ARG A 141 -0.87 33.68 -10.40
CA ARG A 141 -2.28 33.77 -10.86
C ARG A 141 -3.02 32.47 -10.53
N ILE A 142 -2.45 31.31 -10.86
CA ILE A 142 -3.06 29.99 -10.65
C ILE A 142 -3.20 29.71 -9.15
N MET A 143 -2.16 29.99 -8.35
CA MET A 143 -2.21 29.79 -6.89
C MET A 143 -3.30 30.65 -6.24
N ARG A 144 -3.45 31.91 -6.69
CA ARG A 144 -4.51 32.82 -6.19
C ARG A 144 -5.91 32.35 -6.60
N GLU A 145 -6.08 31.90 -7.85
CA GLU A 145 -7.35 31.41 -8.38
C GLU A 145 -7.87 30.17 -7.63
N HIS A 146 -6.94 29.29 -7.25
CA HIS A 146 -7.25 28.04 -6.56
C HIS A 146 -6.98 28.06 -5.05
N GLN A 147 -6.60 29.24 -4.50
CA GLN A 147 -6.29 29.43 -3.07
C GLN A 147 -5.18 28.48 -2.55
N LEU A 148 -4.14 28.26 -3.36
CA LEU A 148 -3.00 27.39 -3.06
C LEU A 148 -1.84 28.19 -2.50
N SER A 149 -1.11 27.63 -1.53
CA SER A 149 0.15 28.17 -0.99
C SER A 149 1.37 27.76 -1.83
N GLY A 150 1.23 26.77 -2.68
CA GLY A 150 2.24 26.27 -3.58
C GLY A 150 1.63 25.54 -4.78
N ILE A 151 2.43 25.33 -5.83
CA ILE A 151 1.99 24.67 -7.05
C ILE A 151 3.11 23.78 -7.60
N TYR A 152 2.75 22.61 -8.09
CA TYR A 152 3.69 21.70 -8.76
C TYR A 152 3.95 22.15 -10.19
N ALA A 153 5.23 22.29 -10.55
CA ALA A 153 5.67 22.55 -11.92
C ALA A 153 5.90 21.24 -12.66
N VAL A 154 5.30 21.11 -13.83
CA VAL A 154 5.43 19.92 -14.69
C VAL A 154 6.12 20.26 -16.00
N GLY A 155 6.91 19.31 -16.50
CA GLY A 155 7.55 19.37 -17.79
C GLY A 155 6.75 18.66 -18.88
N PRO A 156 7.39 18.36 -20.04
CA PRO A 156 6.81 17.52 -21.08
C PRO A 156 6.35 16.19 -20.50
N GLN A 157 5.24 15.65 -21.04
CA GLN A 157 4.63 14.41 -20.59
C GLN A 157 4.17 14.45 -19.10
N ARG A 158 3.90 15.65 -18.58
CA ARG A 158 3.47 15.89 -17.19
C ARG A 158 4.45 15.37 -16.12
N ARG A 159 5.71 15.23 -16.44
CA ARG A 159 6.73 14.84 -15.45
C ARG A 159 6.94 15.96 -14.45
N LEU A 160 6.90 15.64 -13.16
CA LEU A 160 7.15 16.56 -12.06
C LEU A 160 8.57 17.11 -12.12
N ARG A 161 8.72 18.45 -12.15
CA ARG A 161 9.99 19.17 -12.18
C ARG A 161 10.38 19.73 -10.81
N GLY A 162 9.40 20.11 -10.02
CA GLY A 162 9.59 20.72 -8.71
C GLY A 162 8.28 21.32 -8.21
N ALA A 163 8.37 22.01 -7.09
CA ALA A 163 7.28 22.79 -6.52
C ALA A 163 7.67 24.26 -6.47
N VAL A 164 6.70 25.15 -6.50
CA VAL A 164 6.88 26.60 -6.38
C VAL A 164 5.97 27.11 -5.26
N LEU A 165 6.53 27.78 -4.27
CA LEU A 165 5.78 28.42 -3.19
C LEU A 165 5.36 29.85 -3.59
N ASP A 166 4.25 30.35 -3.03
CA ASP A 166 3.69 31.68 -3.37
C ASP A 166 4.70 32.81 -3.12
N ASP A 167 5.38 32.79 -1.99
CA ASP A 167 6.40 33.81 -1.67
C ASP A 167 7.56 33.79 -2.68
N ALA A 168 8.02 32.64 -3.09
CA ALA A 168 9.09 32.50 -4.08
C ALA A 168 8.64 33.02 -5.45
N ALA A 169 7.42 32.66 -5.88
CA ALA A 169 6.83 33.15 -7.13
C ALA A 169 6.66 34.66 -7.13
N THR A 170 6.17 35.23 -6.02
CA THR A 170 5.98 36.68 -5.84
C THR A 170 7.31 37.42 -5.95
N ASN A 171 8.34 36.96 -5.27
CA ASN A 171 9.66 37.57 -5.31
C ASN A 171 10.30 37.47 -6.70
N ALA A 172 10.18 36.30 -7.36
CA ALA A 172 10.70 36.07 -8.69
C ALA A 172 9.99 36.98 -9.74
N ALA A 173 8.67 37.09 -9.65
CA ALA A 173 7.91 37.98 -10.55
C ALA A 173 8.31 39.45 -10.45
N ARG A 174 8.70 39.92 -9.25
CA ARG A 174 9.21 41.29 -9.02
C ARG A 174 10.61 41.50 -9.55
N ARG A 175 11.47 40.48 -9.43
CA ARG A 175 12.88 40.58 -9.81
C ARG A 175 13.17 40.14 -11.26
N GLY A 176 12.17 39.56 -11.95
CA GLY A 176 12.35 38.97 -13.29
C GLY A 176 13.15 37.68 -13.29
N THR A 177 13.21 36.96 -12.15
CA THR A 177 13.92 35.71 -12.02
C THR A 177 13.15 34.58 -12.75
N PRO A 178 13.83 33.73 -13.53
CA PRO A 178 13.19 32.59 -14.18
C PRO A 178 12.57 31.60 -13.17
N ILE A 179 11.55 30.85 -13.62
CA ILE A 179 10.87 29.87 -12.76
C ILE A 179 11.78 28.73 -12.33
N GLU A 180 12.72 28.37 -13.18
CA GLU A 180 13.71 27.30 -12.98
C GLU A 180 14.57 27.53 -11.73
N ASP A 181 14.87 28.78 -11.42
CA ASP A 181 15.76 29.19 -10.33
C ASP A 181 15.07 29.17 -8.97
N ILE A 182 13.74 29.09 -8.96
CA ILE A 182 12.92 29.05 -7.75
C ILE A 182 12.21 27.73 -7.51
N LEU A 183 12.46 26.72 -8.37
CA LEU A 183 11.90 25.39 -8.19
C LEU A 183 12.49 24.72 -6.95
N LEU A 184 11.64 24.41 -5.99
CA LEU A 184 11.94 23.51 -4.90
C LEU A 184 11.99 22.09 -5.48
N LYS A 185 13.16 21.45 -5.43
CA LYS A 185 13.37 20.09 -5.99
C LYS A 185 13.49 19.03 -4.91
N ASP A 186 13.87 19.48 -3.70
CA ASP A 186 14.02 18.66 -2.52
C ASP A 186 12.75 18.73 -1.69
N PHE A 187 11.86 17.77 -1.89
CA PHE A 187 10.66 17.53 -1.10
C PHE A 187 10.30 16.05 -1.14
N PRO A 188 9.58 15.55 -0.12
CA PRO A 188 9.22 14.14 -0.02
C PRO A 188 8.46 13.64 -1.25
N ARG A 189 8.83 12.43 -1.69
CA ARG A 189 8.17 11.72 -2.79
C ARG A 189 8.01 10.27 -2.40
N VAL A 190 6.89 9.70 -2.77
CA VAL A 190 6.60 8.29 -2.54
C VAL A 190 6.20 7.62 -3.84
N GLN A 191 6.36 6.31 -3.91
CA GLN A 191 5.89 5.53 -5.04
C GLN A 191 4.38 5.28 -4.90
N PRO A 192 3.64 5.09 -6.01
CA PRO A 192 2.20 4.83 -5.96
C PRO A 192 1.81 3.60 -5.14
N ASP A 193 2.66 2.59 -5.10
CA ASP A 193 2.49 1.33 -4.38
C ASP A 193 2.98 1.38 -2.92
N ALA A 194 3.54 2.51 -2.47
CA ALA A 194 3.96 2.67 -1.09
C ALA A 194 2.77 2.54 -0.12
N PRO A 195 2.89 1.76 0.98
CA PRO A 195 1.84 1.65 1.99
C PRO A 195 1.47 3.01 2.59
N LEU A 196 0.18 3.23 2.85
CA LEU A 196 -0.31 4.51 3.38
C LEU A 196 0.37 4.91 4.70
N VAL A 197 0.73 3.94 5.54
CA VAL A 197 1.46 4.18 6.80
C VAL A 197 2.81 4.87 6.58
N GLU A 198 3.47 4.65 5.43
CA GLU A 198 4.75 5.25 5.10
C GLU A 198 4.62 6.72 4.63
N LEU A 199 3.40 7.17 4.33
CA LEU A 199 3.14 8.53 3.87
C LEU A 199 3.09 9.55 5.02
N PHE A 200 2.85 9.12 6.25
CA PHE A 200 2.65 10.05 7.38
C PHE A 200 3.88 10.91 7.67
N ALA A 201 5.08 10.34 7.67
CA ALA A 201 6.29 11.10 7.90
C ALA A 201 6.60 12.05 6.73
N PRO A 202 6.63 11.60 5.45
CA PRO A 202 6.80 12.49 4.31
C PRO A 202 5.74 13.60 4.22
N ALA A 203 4.47 13.31 4.56
CA ALA A 203 3.40 14.29 4.53
C ALA A 203 3.61 15.41 5.57
N ALA A 204 4.13 15.07 6.75
CA ALA A 204 4.43 16.06 7.79
C ALA A 204 5.58 17.00 7.41
N GLU A 205 6.47 16.59 6.52
CA GLU A 205 7.61 17.36 6.02
C GLU A 205 7.31 18.08 4.71
N SER A 206 6.12 17.87 4.13
CA SER A 206 5.74 18.52 2.87
C SER A 206 5.59 20.01 3.02
N PRO A 207 6.19 20.81 2.12
CA PRO A 207 6.08 22.27 2.15
C PRO A 207 4.78 22.81 1.53
N ILE A 208 3.94 21.93 0.97
CA ILE A 208 2.70 22.25 0.25
C ILE A 208 1.55 21.44 0.83
#